data_af5cbdda21069849f86618f14920d3f9
#
_entry.id   af5cbdda21069849f86618f14920d3f9
#
_cell.length_a   1.000
_cell.length_b   1.000
_cell.length_c   1.000
_cell.angle_alpha   90.00
_cell.angle_beta   90.00
_cell.angle_gamma   90.00
#
_symmetry.space_group_name_H-M   'P 1'
#
loop_
_entity.id
_entity.type
_entity.pdbx_description
1 polymer ?
#
loop_
_entity_poly.entity_id
_entity_poly.type
_entity_poly.pdbx_seq_one_letter_code
_entity_poly.pdbx_strand_id
1 'polypeptide(L)' 'MKLYDFSGAPNPRRVKIFAHEKDIDLELVNCDMLKREHKTPEFLKKSPSGKIPVLELEDGRCISESIAICRYLESIVPEP' A
#
# COMPACT_ATOMS: atom_id res chain seq x y z
N MET A 1 9.27 1.69 -4.36
CA MET A 1 7.79 1.62 -4.16
C MET A 1 7.44 2.11 -2.76
N LYS A 2 6.34 2.82 -2.65
CA LYS A 2 5.86 3.34 -1.36
C LYS A 2 4.56 2.67 -0.99
N LEU A 3 4.44 2.24 0.27
CA LEU A 3 3.19 1.69 0.79
C LEU A 3 2.59 2.67 1.78
N TYR A 4 1.39 3.15 1.48
CA TYR A 4 0.65 4.03 2.39
C TYR A 4 -0.03 3.17 3.44
N ASP A 5 0.28 3.44 4.69
CA ASP A 5 -0.01 2.59 5.83
C ASP A 5 -0.56 3.42 6.98
N PHE A 6 -1.24 2.77 7.91
CA PHE A 6 -1.63 3.36 9.18
C PHE A 6 -1.50 2.27 10.24
N SER A 7 -0.78 2.59 11.30
CA SER A 7 -0.56 1.66 12.41
C SER A 7 -1.89 1.19 12.99
N GLY A 8 -2.09 -0.10 13.09
CA GLY A 8 -3.32 -0.69 13.59
C GLY A 8 -4.31 -1.10 12.51
N ALA A 9 -4.15 -0.64 11.27
CA ALA A 9 -5.02 -1.08 10.18
C ALA A 9 -4.61 -2.49 9.74
N PRO A 10 -5.56 -3.45 9.62
CA PRO A 10 -5.21 -4.84 9.32
C PRO A 10 -4.78 -5.09 7.87
N ASN A 11 -5.35 -4.37 6.92
CA ASN A 11 -5.05 -4.62 5.50
C ASN A 11 -3.63 -4.23 5.09
N PRO A 12 -3.09 -3.07 5.50
CA PRO A 12 -1.68 -2.78 5.25
C PRO A 12 -0.74 -3.79 5.89
N ARG A 13 -1.12 -4.32 7.06
CA ARG A 13 -0.31 -5.32 7.76
C ARG A 13 -0.13 -6.57 6.91
N ARG A 14 -1.16 -7.02 6.21
CA ARG A 14 -1.09 -8.19 5.32
C ARG A 14 -0.06 -7.96 4.21
N VAL A 15 -0.07 -6.76 3.62
CA VAL A 15 0.86 -6.42 2.56
C VAL A 15 2.29 -6.39 3.10
N LYS A 16 2.49 -5.84 4.29
CA LYS A 16 3.82 -5.77 4.90
C LYS A 16 4.38 -7.15 5.17
N ILE A 17 3.56 -8.06 5.69
CA ILE A 17 3.98 -9.44 5.95
C ILE A 17 4.33 -10.14 4.64
N PHE A 18 3.49 -9.98 3.63
CA PHE A 18 3.71 -10.59 2.33
C PHE A 18 5.01 -10.11 1.70
N ALA A 19 5.25 -8.80 1.72
CA ALA A 19 6.48 -8.22 1.18
C ALA A 19 7.70 -8.69 1.94
N HIS A 20 7.60 -8.80 3.27
CA HIS A 20 8.71 -9.27 4.09
C HIS A 20 9.08 -10.72 3.73
N GLU A 21 8.10 -11.58 3.55
CA GLU A 21 8.34 -12.97 3.18
C GLU A 21 9.00 -13.10 1.80
N LYS A 22 8.74 -12.15 0.91
CA LYS A 22 9.34 -12.12 -0.42
C LYS A 22 10.65 -11.30 -0.46
N ASP A 23 11.07 -10.80 0.67
CA ASP A 23 12.27 -9.98 0.78
C ASP A 23 12.19 -8.72 -0.11
N ILE A 24 10.99 -8.16 -0.21
CA ILE A 24 10.75 -6.91 -0.94
C ILE A 24 10.78 -5.77 0.05
N ASP A 25 11.62 -4.77 -0.21
CA ASP A 25 11.74 -3.60 0.64
C ASP A 25 10.76 -2.52 0.18
N LEU A 26 9.86 -2.12 1.08
CA LEU A 26 8.86 -1.09 0.81
C LEU A 26 9.11 0.11 1.70
N GLU A 27 9.08 1.31 1.12
CA GLU A 27 9.09 2.54 1.91
C GLU A 27 7.70 2.74 2.48
N LEU A 28 7.59 2.79 3.81
CA LEU A 28 6.31 2.96 4.47
C LEU A 28 6.01 4.44 4.68
N VAL A 29 4.82 4.87 4.24
CA VAL A 29 4.38 6.25 4.40
C VAL A 29 3.13 6.24 5.27
N ASN A 30 3.19 6.88 6.43
CA ASN A 30 2.05 6.91 7.33
C ASN A 30 0.95 7.84 6.78
N CYS A 31 -0.26 7.29 6.66
CA CYS A 31 -1.45 8.05 6.30
C CYS A 31 -2.33 8.10 7.55
N ASP A 32 -2.36 9.25 8.23
CA ASP A 32 -3.05 9.35 9.51
C ASP A 32 -4.56 9.37 9.31
N MET A 33 -5.19 8.21 9.56
CA MET A 33 -6.63 8.07 9.39
C MET A 33 -7.42 8.86 10.43
N LEU A 34 -6.83 9.10 11.61
CA LEU A 34 -7.49 9.90 12.64
C LEU A 34 -7.58 11.36 12.22
N LYS A 35 -6.62 11.84 11.44
CA LYS A 35 -6.64 13.19 10.87
C LYS A 35 -7.30 13.22 9.50
N ARG A 36 -7.87 12.10 9.06
CA ARG A 36 -8.55 11.94 7.78
C ARG A 36 -7.65 12.22 6.57
N GLU A 37 -6.37 11.92 6.68
CA GLU A 37 -5.42 12.09 5.57
C GLU A 37 -5.81 11.23 4.37
N HIS A 38 -6.47 10.09 4.62
CA HIS A 38 -6.97 9.19 3.58
C HIS A 38 -8.16 9.78 2.81
N LYS A 39 -8.69 10.91 3.24
CA LYS A 39 -9.81 11.58 2.58
C LYS A 39 -9.41 12.92 1.95
N THR A 40 -8.12 13.25 1.94
CA THR A 40 -7.67 14.48 1.28
C THR A 40 -7.74 14.34 -0.23
N PRO A 41 -7.93 15.46 -0.98
CA PRO A 41 -7.97 15.38 -2.44
C PRO A 41 -6.71 14.75 -3.05
N GLU A 42 -5.56 15.00 -2.45
CA GLU A 42 -4.30 14.43 -2.93
C GLU A 42 -4.28 12.92 -2.78
N PHE A 43 -4.72 12.42 -1.64
CA PHE A 43 -4.77 10.99 -1.40
C PHE A 43 -5.84 10.32 -2.27
N LEU A 44 -6.98 10.97 -2.45
CA LEU A 44 -8.08 10.42 -3.26
C LEU A 44 -7.70 10.25 -4.73
N LYS A 45 -6.70 10.99 -5.21
CA LYS A 45 -6.15 10.74 -6.55
C LYS A 45 -5.42 9.41 -6.61
N LYS A 46 -4.81 8.98 -5.50
CA LYS A 46 -4.09 7.71 -5.40
C LYS A 46 -5.04 6.55 -5.11
N SER A 47 -6.07 6.81 -4.32
CA SER A 47 -7.06 5.81 -3.93
C SER A 47 -8.44 6.46 -3.96
N PRO A 48 -9.17 6.35 -5.09
CA PRO A 48 -10.49 6.98 -5.19
C PRO A 48 -11.48 6.55 -4.11
N SER A 49 -11.34 5.33 -3.60
CA SER A 49 -12.19 4.85 -2.50
C SER A 49 -11.80 5.44 -1.14
N GLY A 50 -10.63 6.11 -1.06
CA GLY A 50 -10.13 6.66 0.18
C GLY A 50 -9.72 5.61 1.20
N LYS A 51 -9.37 4.42 0.74
CA LYS A 51 -8.97 3.32 1.63
C LYS A 51 -7.48 3.08 1.55
N ILE A 52 -6.90 2.51 2.60
CA ILE A 52 -5.54 2.01 2.61
C ILE A 52 -5.61 0.49 2.67
N PRO A 53 -4.60 -0.25 2.23
CA PRO A 53 -3.31 0.22 1.74
C PRO A 53 -3.36 0.72 0.30
N VAL A 54 -2.35 1.52 -0.05
CA VAL A 54 -2.11 1.92 -1.44
C VAL A 54 -0.63 1.71 -1.71
N LEU A 55 -0.30 1.04 -2.80
CA LEU A 55 1.08 0.88 -3.24
C LEU A 55 1.33 1.85 -4.39
N GLU A 56 2.29 2.75 -4.21
CA GLU A 56 2.69 3.69 -5.24
C GLU A 56 3.96 3.18 -5.91
N LEU A 57 3.89 2.98 -7.22
CA LEU A 57 5.02 2.46 -8.01
C LEU A 57 5.99 3.59 -8.37
N GLU A 58 7.16 3.20 -8.89
CA GLU A 58 8.22 4.16 -9.24
C GLU A 58 7.77 5.18 -10.28
N ASP A 59 6.86 4.78 -11.17
CA ASP A 59 6.36 5.65 -12.24
C ASP A 59 5.14 6.49 -11.80
N GLY A 60 4.75 6.43 -10.54
CA GLY A 60 3.64 7.20 -10.00
C GLY A 60 2.28 6.50 -10.05
N ARG A 61 2.20 5.34 -10.71
CA ARG A 61 0.94 4.58 -10.70
C ARG A 61 0.67 4.05 -9.31
N CYS A 62 -0.61 3.96 -8.93
CA CYS A 62 -1.01 3.50 -7.61
C CYS A 62 -1.92 2.28 -7.73
N ILE A 63 -1.70 1.30 -6.84
CA ILE A 63 -2.53 0.11 -6.75
C ILE A 63 -3.18 0.14 -5.37
N SER A 64 -4.51 0.13 -5.34
CA SER A 64 -5.28 -0.02 -4.10
C SER A 64 -5.78 -1.45 -4.00
N GLU A 65 -6.31 -1.84 -2.84
CA GLU A 65 -6.75 -3.18 -2.53
C GLU A 65 -5.58 -4.12 -2.20
N SER A 66 -5.59 -4.67 -0.99
CA SER A 66 -4.49 -5.49 -0.49
C SER A 66 -4.22 -6.72 -1.36
N ILE A 67 -5.28 -7.36 -1.91
CA ILE A 67 -5.12 -8.53 -2.76
C ILE A 67 -4.43 -8.16 -4.07
N ALA A 68 -4.84 -7.04 -4.67
CA ALA A 68 -4.22 -6.57 -5.92
C ALA A 68 -2.75 -6.21 -5.70
N ILE A 69 -2.44 -5.58 -4.56
CA ILE A 69 -1.05 -5.25 -4.21
C ILE A 69 -0.23 -6.53 -4.07
N CYS A 70 -0.74 -7.51 -3.35
CA CYS A 70 -0.02 -8.78 -3.18
C CYS A 70 0.18 -9.50 -4.51
N ARG A 71 -0.80 -9.46 -5.40
CA ARG A 71 -0.64 -10.05 -6.73
C ARG A 71 0.43 -9.35 -7.54
N TYR A 72 0.51 -8.02 -7.43
CA TYR A 72 1.55 -7.27 -8.12
C TYR A 72 2.93 -7.66 -7.59
N LEU A 73 3.08 -7.72 -6.26
CA LEU A 73 4.34 -8.12 -5.64
C LEU A 73 4.73 -9.54 -6.03
N GLU A 74 3.75 -10.44 -6.13
CA GLU A 74 3.98 -11.80 -6.60
C GLU A 74 4.50 -11.81 -8.04
N SER A 75 3.99 -10.91 -8.87
CA SER A 75 4.39 -10.86 -10.28
C SER A 75 5.84 -10.39 -10.47
N ILE A 76 6.34 -9.53 -9.57
CA ILE A 76 7.71 -9.01 -9.69
C ILE A 76 8.72 -9.88 -8.95
N VAL A 77 8.30 -10.62 -7.93
CA VAL A 77 9.14 -11.58 -7.20
C VAL A 77 8.30 -12.85 -7.01
N PRO A 78 8.22 -13.73 -8.04
CA PRO A 78 7.29 -14.87 -8.00
C PRO A 78 7.65 -15.94 -6.99
N GLU A 79 8.89 -15.94 -6.49
CA GLU A 79 9.28 -16.92 -5.47
C GLU A 79 9.78 -16.22 -4.22
N PRO A 80 9.43 -16.76 -3.04
CA PRO A 80 10.00 -16.25 -1.80
C PRO A 80 11.48 -16.63 -1.67
#